data_ae2159e3f60c30e930a7cd187c6596e1
#
_entry.id   ae2159e3f60c30e930a7cd187c6596e1
#
_cell.length_a   1.000
_cell.length_b   1.000
_cell.length_c   1.000
_cell.angle_alpha   90.00
_cell.angle_beta   90.00
_cell.angle_gamma   90.00
#
_symmetry.space_group_name_H-M   'P 1'
#
loop_
_entity.id
_entity.type
_entity.pdbx_description
1 polymer ?
#
loop_
_entity_poly.entity_id
_entity_poly.type
_entity_poly.pdbx_seq_one_letter_code
_entity_poly.pdbx_strand_id
1 'polypeptide(L)'
;MRPCVVCVPARNEAARLPLLLETLASQDVEGQVRVVVLANNCTDGTVEAVRAAQEAGRLDRLNLRIVEAVLEGADAHVGTARRMALDEGATWLEQSGEDGILLTTDADARLPAHWLSANLRALEKAEIVGGRLIIDGDEAIAPAVADLNARVERYWAGVRRLEELLDPAPHDPAPRHGDHTGASLAFPVSLYRAVGGLPPLPCGEDNALVGLMRDGGARLRHCPEVSVLVSARRDGRVSGGMATEMERRARAADGEAYLLPEAAFWEALVLRRAALRRAFTLPDAEREAACAEIGLGAGDLAAVLATGCPNVIAFVERADRLIGTRTPPAPVCDIDKALEDLASLAAEIERRDKATKKSARKAA
;
A
#
# COMPACT_ATOMS: atom_id res chain seq x y z
N MET A 1 -13.49 -4.24 20.67
CA MET A 1 -12.64 -4.18 19.43
C MET A 1 -13.58 -4.28 18.24
N ARG A 2 -13.36 -3.53 17.14
CA ARG A 2 -14.15 -3.71 15.91
C ARG A 2 -13.95 -5.14 15.39
N PRO A 3 -15.03 -5.82 14.96
CA PRO A 3 -14.90 -7.14 14.36
C PRO A 3 -14.02 -7.08 13.11
N CYS A 4 -13.19 -8.09 12.92
CA CYS A 4 -12.26 -8.11 11.81
C CYS A 4 -12.04 -9.53 11.28
N VAL A 5 -11.64 -9.62 10.00
CA VAL A 5 -11.25 -10.87 9.33
C VAL A 5 -9.95 -10.63 8.58
N VAL A 6 -8.98 -11.50 8.76
CA VAL A 6 -7.74 -11.52 7.99
C VAL A 6 -7.89 -12.47 6.81
N CYS A 7 -7.64 -11.97 5.61
CA CYS A 7 -7.82 -12.69 4.34
C CYS A 7 -6.46 -13.00 3.71
N VAL A 8 -6.19 -14.28 3.47
CA VAL A 8 -4.89 -14.79 3.03
C VAL A 8 -5.05 -15.63 1.76
N PRO A 9 -4.64 -15.14 0.59
CA PRO A 9 -4.51 -15.98 -0.59
C PRO A 9 -3.26 -16.86 -0.48
N ALA A 10 -3.40 -18.14 -0.76
CA ALA A 10 -2.30 -19.10 -0.65
C ALA A 10 -2.23 -20.01 -1.89
N ARG A 11 -1.03 -20.19 -2.43
CA ARG A 11 -0.76 -21.13 -3.51
C ARG A 11 0.59 -21.80 -3.28
N ASN A 12 0.60 -23.10 -2.98
CA ASN A 12 1.82 -23.86 -2.72
C ASN A 12 2.71 -23.23 -1.63
N GLU A 13 2.17 -23.06 -0.42
CA GLU A 13 2.83 -22.46 0.74
C GLU A 13 2.85 -23.41 1.95
N ALA A 14 2.97 -24.73 1.73
CA ALA A 14 2.92 -25.74 2.80
C ALA A 14 3.92 -25.48 3.95
N ALA A 15 5.10 -24.94 3.63
CA ALA A 15 6.14 -24.64 4.61
C ALA A 15 5.93 -23.30 5.33
N ARG A 16 5.25 -22.32 4.73
CA ARG A 16 5.19 -20.94 5.24
C ARG A 16 3.84 -20.53 5.81
N LEU A 17 2.75 -20.97 5.20
CA LEU A 17 1.41 -20.63 5.67
C LEU A 17 1.14 -21.04 7.13
N PRO A 18 1.54 -22.22 7.63
CA PRO A 18 1.40 -22.54 9.05
C PRO A 18 2.13 -21.53 9.96
N LEU A 19 3.32 -21.05 9.58
CA LEU A 19 4.10 -20.07 10.34
C LEU A 19 3.39 -18.71 10.37
N LEU A 20 2.84 -18.23 9.26
CA LEU A 20 2.00 -17.04 9.23
C LEU A 20 0.82 -17.19 10.20
N LEU A 21 0.09 -18.31 10.13
CA LEU A 21 -1.08 -18.56 10.98
C LEU A 21 -0.72 -18.60 12.47
N GLU A 22 0.45 -19.12 12.83
CA GLU A 22 0.97 -19.07 14.21
C GLU A 22 1.23 -17.61 14.66
N THR A 23 1.75 -16.73 13.78
CA THR A 23 1.87 -15.32 14.13
C THR A 23 0.51 -14.63 14.31
N LEU A 24 -0.51 -15.02 13.54
CA LEU A 24 -1.89 -14.57 13.74
C LEU A 24 -2.51 -15.13 15.03
N ALA A 25 -2.22 -16.36 15.39
CA ALA A 25 -2.65 -16.93 16.67
C ALA A 25 -2.00 -16.24 17.88
N SER A 26 -0.85 -15.58 17.66
CA SER A 26 -0.07 -14.89 18.70
C SER A 26 -0.36 -13.39 18.80
N GLN A 27 -1.35 -12.87 18.09
CA GLN A 27 -1.69 -11.45 18.14
C GLN A 27 -2.13 -10.98 19.54
N ASP A 28 -1.78 -9.73 19.90
CA ASP A 28 -2.03 -9.07 21.19
C ASP A 28 -3.48 -8.59 21.35
N VAL A 29 -4.44 -9.35 20.85
CA VAL A 29 -5.87 -9.04 20.92
C VAL A 29 -6.60 -10.08 21.75
N GLU A 30 -7.72 -9.70 22.37
CA GLU A 30 -8.57 -10.63 23.12
C GLU A 30 -9.43 -11.50 22.20
N GLY A 31 -9.66 -12.74 22.60
CA GLY A 31 -10.51 -13.70 21.89
C GLY A 31 -9.81 -14.36 20.68
N GLN A 32 -10.63 -14.92 19.81
CA GLN A 32 -10.17 -15.58 18.59
C GLN A 32 -10.05 -14.60 17.43
N VAL A 33 -8.99 -14.77 16.62
CA VAL A 33 -8.79 -14.04 15.36
C VAL A 33 -9.49 -14.80 14.23
N ARG A 34 -10.39 -14.12 13.51
CA ARG A 34 -11.04 -14.69 12.32
C ARG A 34 -10.09 -14.62 11.13
N VAL A 35 -9.87 -15.76 10.46
CA VAL A 35 -8.98 -15.86 9.31
C VAL A 35 -9.66 -16.63 8.18
N VAL A 36 -9.62 -16.09 6.96
CA VAL A 36 -9.96 -16.79 5.73
C VAL A 36 -8.67 -17.10 4.99
N VAL A 37 -8.44 -18.37 4.73
CA VAL A 37 -7.39 -18.85 3.83
C VAL A 37 -8.04 -19.28 2.52
N LEU A 38 -7.69 -18.65 1.41
CA LEU A 38 -8.05 -19.12 0.08
C LEU A 38 -6.88 -19.91 -0.51
N ALA A 39 -6.96 -21.23 -0.47
CA ALA A 39 -5.98 -22.15 -1.06
C ALA A 39 -6.31 -22.38 -2.54
N ASN A 40 -5.62 -21.67 -3.45
CA ASN A 40 -5.87 -21.81 -4.87
C ASN A 40 -4.80 -22.66 -5.58
N ASN A 41 -5.22 -23.64 -6.34
CA ASN A 41 -4.33 -24.50 -7.16
C ASN A 41 -3.14 -25.09 -6.36
N CYS A 42 -3.35 -25.44 -5.08
CA CYS A 42 -2.32 -26.03 -4.25
C CYS A 42 -2.10 -27.52 -4.61
N THR A 43 -0.84 -27.89 -4.74
CA THR A 43 -0.41 -29.28 -5.08
C THR A 43 0.70 -29.80 -4.17
N ASP A 44 1.12 -29.01 -3.17
CA ASP A 44 2.27 -29.26 -2.29
C ASP A 44 1.89 -29.71 -0.87
N GLY A 45 0.60 -29.96 -0.60
CA GLY A 45 0.12 -30.27 0.74
C GLY A 45 -0.11 -29.05 1.64
N THR A 46 -0.32 -27.85 1.06
CA THR A 46 -0.58 -26.61 1.83
C THR A 46 -1.73 -26.75 2.81
N VAL A 47 -2.87 -27.32 2.37
CA VAL A 47 -4.06 -27.45 3.22
C VAL A 47 -3.84 -28.49 4.33
N GLU A 48 -3.19 -29.61 4.00
CA GLU A 48 -2.82 -30.66 4.94
C GLU A 48 -1.87 -30.13 6.02
N ALA A 49 -0.90 -29.28 5.66
CA ALA A 49 0.02 -28.65 6.60
C ALA A 49 -0.72 -27.72 7.59
N VAL A 50 -1.73 -26.98 7.13
CA VAL A 50 -2.57 -26.15 8.02
C VAL A 50 -3.42 -27.03 8.94
N ARG A 51 -4.05 -28.10 8.44
CA ARG A 51 -4.83 -29.04 9.26
C ARG A 51 -3.97 -29.69 10.34
N ALA A 52 -2.75 -30.13 9.98
CA ALA A 52 -1.81 -30.69 10.95
C ALA A 52 -1.42 -29.65 12.03
N ALA A 53 -1.29 -28.38 11.69
CA ALA A 53 -1.04 -27.31 12.65
C ALA A 53 -2.24 -27.09 13.60
N GLN A 54 -3.48 -27.20 13.11
CA GLN A 54 -4.71 -27.15 13.93
C GLN A 54 -4.79 -28.35 14.89
N GLU A 55 -4.58 -29.54 14.38
CA GLU A 55 -4.59 -30.76 15.19
C GLU A 55 -3.52 -30.77 16.30
N ALA A 56 -2.39 -30.11 16.05
CA ALA A 56 -1.33 -29.92 17.03
C ALA A 56 -1.62 -28.79 18.07
N GLY A 57 -2.79 -28.13 18.00
CA GLY A 57 -3.18 -27.05 18.91
C GLY A 57 -2.45 -25.73 18.69
N ARG A 58 -1.65 -25.59 17.61
CA ARG A 58 -0.88 -24.36 17.35
C ARG A 58 -1.74 -23.20 16.88
N LEU A 59 -2.97 -23.47 16.42
CA LEU A 59 -3.89 -22.48 15.83
C LEU A 59 -5.18 -22.31 16.66
N ASP A 60 -5.22 -22.70 17.93
CA ASP A 60 -6.43 -22.71 18.78
C ASP A 60 -7.05 -21.32 18.97
N ARG A 61 -6.25 -20.25 18.84
CA ARG A 61 -6.72 -18.87 18.89
C ARG A 61 -7.29 -18.36 17.57
N LEU A 62 -7.29 -19.17 16.51
CA LEU A 62 -7.88 -18.82 15.24
C LEU A 62 -9.28 -19.40 15.07
N ASN A 63 -10.21 -18.58 14.60
CA ASN A 63 -11.42 -19.05 13.95
C ASN A 63 -11.14 -19.07 12.45
N LEU A 64 -10.78 -20.24 11.92
CA LEU A 64 -10.20 -20.41 10.59
C LEU A 64 -11.21 -20.98 9.60
N ARG A 65 -11.40 -20.32 8.47
CA ARG A 65 -12.09 -20.84 7.28
C ARG A 65 -11.08 -21.11 6.19
N ILE A 66 -11.04 -22.33 5.67
CA ILE A 66 -10.23 -22.70 4.52
C ILE A 66 -11.17 -22.90 3.34
N VAL A 67 -10.93 -22.15 2.28
CA VAL A 67 -11.64 -22.24 1.00
C VAL A 67 -10.64 -22.76 -0.04
N GLU A 68 -10.92 -23.92 -0.60
CA GLU A 68 -10.11 -24.49 -1.68
C GLU A 68 -10.73 -24.12 -3.02
N ALA A 69 -9.93 -23.63 -3.96
CA ALA A 69 -10.36 -23.20 -5.28
C ALA A 69 -9.40 -23.65 -6.38
N VAL A 70 -9.95 -24.00 -7.52
CA VAL A 70 -9.18 -24.20 -8.76
C VAL A 70 -9.50 -23.05 -9.69
N LEU A 71 -8.49 -22.21 -9.96
CA LEU A 71 -8.57 -21.10 -10.88
C LEU A 71 -7.98 -21.50 -12.22
N GLU A 72 -8.65 -21.14 -13.31
CA GLU A 72 -8.27 -21.57 -14.66
C GLU A 72 -7.99 -20.38 -15.58
N GLY A 73 -7.19 -20.60 -16.62
CA GLY A 73 -6.94 -19.63 -17.69
C GLY A 73 -6.43 -18.29 -17.17
N ALA A 74 -7.05 -17.21 -17.63
CA ALA A 74 -6.66 -15.85 -17.29
C ALA A 74 -6.91 -15.48 -15.81
N ASP A 75 -7.78 -16.21 -15.12
CA ASP A 75 -8.12 -15.94 -13.72
C ASP A 75 -7.17 -16.63 -12.72
N ALA A 76 -6.23 -17.45 -13.19
CA ALA A 76 -5.31 -18.22 -12.35
C ALA A 76 -4.15 -17.37 -11.79
N HIS A 77 -4.47 -16.27 -11.11
CA HIS A 77 -3.50 -15.33 -10.55
C HIS A 77 -3.89 -14.82 -9.14
N VAL A 78 -2.94 -14.14 -8.48
CA VAL A 78 -3.09 -13.68 -7.09
C VAL A 78 -4.26 -12.73 -6.89
N GLY A 79 -4.53 -11.83 -7.84
CA GLY A 79 -5.62 -10.86 -7.72
C GLY A 79 -6.99 -11.54 -7.63
N THR A 80 -7.26 -12.58 -8.43
CA THR A 80 -8.49 -13.37 -8.29
C THR A 80 -8.55 -14.07 -6.94
N ALA A 81 -7.45 -14.71 -6.52
CA ALA A 81 -7.41 -15.41 -5.24
C ALA A 81 -7.62 -14.44 -4.06
N ARG A 82 -6.96 -13.28 -4.06
CA ARG A 82 -7.11 -12.25 -3.03
C ARG A 82 -8.53 -11.67 -3.01
N ARG A 83 -9.11 -11.41 -4.19
CA ARG A 83 -10.51 -10.99 -4.29
C ARG A 83 -11.45 -12.00 -3.63
N MET A 84 -11.33 -13.28 -3.96
CA MET A 84 -12.17 -14.33 -3.38
C MET A 84 -11.99 -14.44 -1.86
N ALA A 85 -10.76 -14.32 -1.35
CA ALA A 85 -10.51 -14.31 0.09
C ALA A 85 -11.17 -13.12 0.79
N LEU A 86 -11.08 -11.93 0.20
CA LEU A 86 -11.70 -10.70 0.72
C LEU A 86 -13.24 -10.76 0.64
N ASP A 87 -13.80 -11.29 -0.45
CA ASP A 87 -15.25 -11.45 -0.63
C ASP A 87 -15.83 -12.43 0.40
N GLU A 88 -15.12 -13.54 0.69
CA GLU A 88 -15.51 -14.48 1.75
C GLU A 88 -15.42 -13.83 3.14
N GLY A 89 -14.34 -13.09 3.41
CA GLY A 89 -14.19 -12.34 4.67
C GLY A 89 -15.28 -11.28 4.86
N ALA A 90 -15.63 -10.53 3.81
CA ALA A 90 -16.70 -9.55 3.83
C ALA A 90 -18.05 -10.23 4.09
N THR A 91 -18.35 -11.31 3.39
CA THR A 91 -19.58 -12.10 3.59
C THR A 91 -19.66 -12.62 5.03
N TRP A 92 -18.56 -13.07 5.59
CA TRP A 92 -18.53 -13.53 6.98
C TRP A 92 -18.89 -12.43 7.98
N LEU A 93 -18.35 -11.23 7.80
CA LEU A 93 -18.68 -10.08 8.65
C LEU A 93 -20.14 -9.61 8.47
N GLU A 94 -20.62 -9.56 7.23
CA GLU A 94 -22.00 -9.18 6.90
C GLU A 94 -23.03 -10.15 7.50
N GLN A 95 -22.76 -11.45 7.48
CA GLN A 95 -23.61 -12.47 8.11
C GLN A 95 -23.69 -12.32 9.62
N SER A 96 -22.67 -11.74 10.25
CA SER A 96 -22.66 -11.40 11.68
C SER A 96 -23.36 -10.08 11.98
N GLY A 97 -23.89 -9.35 10.97
CA GLY A 97 -24.53 -8.04 11.12
C GLY A 97 -23.56 -6.91 11.45
N GLU A 98 -22.29 -7.05 11.09
CA GLU A 98 -21.22 -6.15 11.51
C GLU A 98 -20.57 -5.45 10.30
N ASP A 99 -20.45 -4.11 10.35
CA ASP A 99 -19.52 -3.37 9.49
C ASP A 99 -18.12 -3.49 10.08
N GLY A 100 -17.49 -4.63 9.82
CA GLY A 100 -16.18 -4.97 10.35
C GLY A 100 -15.04 -4.47 9.46
N ILE A 101 -13.84 -4.93 9.82
CA ILE A 101 -12.60 -4.61 9.12
C ILE A 101 -12.11 -5.85 8.36
N LEU A 102 -11.82 -5.66 7.09
CA LEU A 102 -11.03 -6.59 6.29
C LEU A 102 -9.56 -6.22 6.41
N LEU A 103 -8.74 -7.24 6.65
CA LEU A 103 -7.29 -7.14 6.53
C LEU A 103 -6.81 -8.16 5.52
N THR A 104 -5.75 -7.85 4.77
CA THR A 104 -5.11 -8.83 3.89
C THR A 104 -3.61 -8.89 4.18
N THR A 105 -3.07 -10.11 4.04
CA THR A 105 -1.63 -10.37 4.12
C THR A 105 -1.26 -11.52 3.17
N ASP A 106 0.02 -11.69 2.89
CA ASP A 106 0.52 -12.76 2.03
C ASP A 106 0.80 -14.04 2.84
N ALA A 107 0.65 -15.21 2.22
CA ALA A 107 0.78 -16.50 2.89
C ALA A 107 2.21 -16.84 3.38
N ASP A 108 3.21 -16.09 2.92
CA ASP A 108 4.61 -16.21 3.30
C ASP A 108 5.12 -15.06 4.18
N ALA A 109 4.21 -14.20 4.64
CA ALA A 109 4.51 -13.12 5.55
C ALA A 109 4.65 -13.60 7.01
N ARG A 110 5.31 -12.79 7.85
CA ARG A 110 5.34 -12.96 9.32
C ARG A 110 4.91 -11.65 9.96
N LEU A 111 3.99 -11.73 10.90
CA LEU A 111 3.35 -10.57 11.49
C LEU A 111 3.86 -10.33 12.91
N PRO A 112 4.29 -9.11 13.27
CA PRO A 112 4.54 -8.74 14.66
C PRO A 112 3.29 -8.94 15.53
N ALA A 113 3.45 -9.27 16.80
CA ALA A 113 2.34 -9.56 17.71
C ALA A 113 1.31 -8.43 17.82
N HIS A 114 1.72 -7.19 17.61
CA HIS A 114 0.86 -6.00 17.65
C HIS A 114 0.28 -5.59 16.28
N TRP A 115 0.49 -6.36 15.21
CA TRP A 115 0.08 -5.96 13.86
C TRP A 115 -1.42 -5.71 13.76
N LEU A 116 -2.24 -6.61 14.32
CA LEU A 116 -3.69 -6.47 14.27
C LEU A 116 -4.18 -5.27 15.09
N SER A 117 -3.72 -5.14 16.34
CA SER A 117 -4.12 -4.02 17.21
C SER A 117 -3.65 -2.66 16.67
N ALA A 118 -2.46 -2.60 16.06
CA ALA A 118 -1.95 -1.37 15.43
C ALA A 118 -2.78 -0.95 14.21
N ASN A 119 -3.18 -1.90 13.33
CA ASN A 119 -4.10 -1.63 12.22
C ASN A 119 -5.42 -1.07 12.72
N LEU A 120 -6.04 -1.70 13.72
CA LEU A 120 -7.33 -1.28 14.26
C LEU A 120 -7.26 0.12 14.88
N ARG A 121 -6.20 0.45 15.63
CA ARG A 121 -5.96 1.80 16.15
C ARG A 121 -5.78 2.84 15.05
N ALA A 122 -5.01 2.51 14.00
CA ALA A 122 -4.78 3.44 12.89
C ALA A 122 -6.07 3.73 12.10
N LEU A 123 -6.97 2.74 11.97
CA LEU A 123 -8.29 2.89 11.35
C LEU A 123 -9.28 3.76 12.14
N GLU A 124 -8.97 4.18 13.34
CA GLU A 124 -9.77 5.20 14.07
C GLU A 124 -9.64 6.59 13.40
N LYS A 125 -8.57 6.83 12.65
CA LYS A 125 -8.24 8.14 12.06
C LYS A 125 -8.17 8.14 10.53
N ALA A 126 -8.28 6.98 9.90
CA ALA A 126 -8.23 6.79 8.45
C ALA A 126 -9.16 5.66 8.02
N GLU A 127 -9.52 5.59 6.75
CA GLU A 127 -10.34 4.52 6.20
C GLU A 127 -9.49 3.39 5.62
N ILE A 128 -8.23 3.66 5.28
CA ILE A 128 -7.29 2.66 4.75
C ILE A 128 -6.00 2.75 5.55
N VAL A 129 -5.44 1.60 5.92
CA VAL A 129 -4.12 1.52 6.56
C VAL A 129 -3.23 0.61 5.73
N GLY A 130 -2.08 1.14 5.30
CA GLY A 130 -0.97 0.36 4.75
C GLY A 130 0.07 0.05 5.81
N GLY A 131 0.64 -1.16 5.77
CA GLY A 131 1.72 -1.58 6.64
C GLY A 131 3.08 -1.55 5.93
N ARG A 132 4.12 -1.17 6.67
CA ARG A 132 5.50 -1.13 6.18
C ARG A 132 6.02 -2.53 5.87
N LEU A 133 6.58 -2.70 4.69
CA LEU A 133 7.27 -3.92 4.31
C LEU A 133 8.70 -3.92 4.89
N ILE A 134 9.04 -4.97 5.61
CA ILE A 134 10.39 -5.19 6.14
C ILE A 134 10.84 -6.56 5.66
N ILE A 135 12.00 -6.63 5.01
CA ILE A 135 12.56 -7.93 4.60
C ILE A 135 12.85 -8.75 5.85
N ASP A 136 12.39 -10.00 5.88
CA ASP A 136 12.59 -10.90 7.03
C ASP A 136 14.10 -11.11 7.27
N GLY A 137 14.59 -10.69 8.44
CA GLY A 137 15.99 -10.78 8.80
C GLY A 137 16.48 -12.21 9.06
N ASP A 138 15.57 -13.17 9.22
CA ASP A 138 15.89 -14.60 9.33
C ASP A 138 16.20 -15.22 7.95
N GLU A 139 15.83 -14.55 6.85
CA GLU A 139 16.21 -14.97 5.51
C GLU A 139 17.57 -14.39 5.12
N ALA A 140 18.52 -15.23 4.75
CA ALA A 140 19.85 -14.80 4.35
C ALA A 140 19.80 -14.05 3.01
N ILE A 141 20.16 -12.76 3.03
CA ILE A 141 20.38 -11.95 1.83
C ILE A 141 21.85 -11.57 1.71
N ALA A 142 22.34 -11.49 0.47
CA ALA A 142 23.72 -11.08 0.24
C ALA A 142 23.97 -9.65 0.76
N PRO A 143 25.12 -9.36 1.40
CA PRO A 143 25.41 -8.03 1.94
C PRO A 143 25.24 -6.88 0.96
N ALA A 144 25.62 -7.08 -0.31
CA ALA A 144 25.43 -6.08 -1.38
C ALA A 144 23.95 -5.80 -1.69
N VAL A 145 23.08 -6.82 -1.61
CA VAL A 145 21.62 -6.66 -1.77
C VAL A 145 21.05 -5.92 -0.55
N ALA A 146 21.55 -6.22 0.66
CA ALA A 146 21.13 -5.50 1.88
C ALA A 146 21.51 -4.02 1.84
N ASP A 147 22.73 -3.70 1.37
CA ASP A 147 23.17 -2.31 1.19
C ASP A 147 22.29 -1.58 0.15
N LEU A 148 22.04 -2.20 -0.99
CA LEU A 148 21.16 -1.62 -2.01
C LEU A 148 19.74 -1.41 -1.45
N ASN A 149 19.21 -2.37 -0.69
CA ASN A 149 17.93 -2.22 -0.02
C ASN A 149 17.90 -0.99 0.90
N ALA A 150 18.93 -0.79 1.72
CA ALA A 150 19.04 0.38 2.59
C ALA A 150 19.11 1.70 1.79
N ARG A 151 19.72 1.69 0.59
CA ARG A 151 19.75 2.85 -0.33
C ARG A 151 18.37 3.14 -0.92
N VAL A 152 17.64 2.10 -1.33
CA VAL A 152 16.25 2.23 -1.82
C VAL A 152 15.33 2.78 -0.74
N GLU A 153 15.45 2.30 0.50
CA GLU A 153 14.71 2.85 1.65
C GLU A 153 15.00 4.33 1.87
N ARG A 154 16.28 4.74 1.79
CA ARG A 154 16.67 6.17 1.90
C ARG A 154 16.09 7.01 0.75
N TYR A 155 16.05 6.48 -0.46
CA TYR A 155 15.43 7.16 -1.59
C TYR A 155 13.95 7.45 -1.33
N TRP A 156 13.18 6.44 -0.93
CA TRP A 156 11.78 6.62 -0.61
C TRP A 156 11.55 7.54 0.60
N ALA A 157 12.42 7.49 1.59
CA ALA A 157 12.40 8.46 2.69
C ALA A 157 12.63 9.90 2.21
N GLY A 158 13.52 10.09 1.24
CA GLY A 158 13.74 11.38 0.56
C GLY A 158 12.49 11.88 -0.17
N VAL A 159 11.82 11.01 -0.93
CA VAL A 159 10.55 11.34 -1.59
C VAL A 159 9.47 11.74 -0.55
N ARG A 160 9.32 10.95 0.54
CA ARG A 160 8.38 11.32 1.65
C ARG A 160 8.74 12.67 2.28
N ARG A 161 10.03 12.98 2.37
CA ARG A 161 10.47 14.29 2.88
C ARG A 161 10.05 15.44 1.97
N LEU A 162 10.14 15.28 0.64
CA LEU A 162 9.65 16.29 -0.31
C LEU A 162 8.13 16.48 -0.18
N GLU A 163 7.38 15.41 -0.09
CA GLU A 163 5.92 15.48 0.14
C GLU A 163 5.59 16.25 1.43
N GLU A 164 6.30 15.99 2.52
CA GLU A 164 6.09 16.69 3.79
C GLU A 164 6.43 18.15 3.73
N LEU A 165 7.43 18.53 2.95
CA LEU A 165 7.85 19.92 2.80
C LEU A 165 6.92 20.74 1.87
N LEU A 166 6.41 20.12 0.81
CA LEU A 166 5.70 20.82 -0.27
C LEU A 166 4.18 20.68 -0.20
N ASP A 167 3.67 19.52 0.30
CA ASP A 167 2.24 19.20 0.32
C ASP A 167 1.91 18.23 1.48
N PRO A 168 2.08 18.64 2.75
CA PRO A 168 1.84 17.77 3.89
C PRO A 168 0.38 17.32 3.95
N ALA A 169 0.15 16.01 4.07
CA ALA A 169 -1.17 15.41 4.15
C ALA A 169 -1.62 15.27 5.63
N PRO A 170 -2.64 16.01 6.09
CA PRO A 170 -3.07 15.99 7.50
C PRO A 170 -3.52 14.61 8.00
N HIS A 171 -4.02 13.77 7.12
CA HIS A 171 -4.47 12.41 7.44
C HIS A 171 -3.35 11.36 7.41
N ASP A 172 -2.19 11.70 6.87
CA ASP A 172 -1.01 10.84 6.78
C ASP A 172 0.26 11.58 7.21
N PRO A 173 0.33 12.08 8.46
CA PRO A 173 1.46 12.86 8.95
C PRO A 173 2.72 12.01 9.11
N ALA A 174 3.88 12.66 9.06
CA ALA A 174 5.16 12.03 9.41
C ALA A 174 5.20 11.63 10.92
N PRO A 175 5.89 10.55 11.30
CA PRO A 175 6.63 9.65 10.42
C PRO A 175 5.68 8.73 9.64
N ARG A 176 6.02 8.47 8.37
CA ARG A 176 5.29 7.55 7.50
C ARG A 176 6.24 6.82 6.56
N HIS A 177 5.85 5.62 6.15
CA HIS A 177 6.38 4.92 4.99
C HIS A 177 5.52 5.21 3.75
N GLY A 178 5.63 4.43 2.68
CA GLY A 178 4.80 4.60 1.48
C GLY A 178 4.11 3.31 1.04
N ASP A 179 4.26 2.23 1.83
CA ASP A 179 3.81 0.90 1.45
C ASP A 179 2.32 0.73 1.74
N HIS A 180 1.58 0.24 0.75
CA HIS A 180 0.16 -0.10 0.85
C HIS A 180 -0.16 -1.28 -0.06
N THR A 181 0.57 -2.37 0.13
CA THR A 181 0.49 -3.59 -0.69
C THR A 181 -0.40 -4.66 -0.05
N GLY A 182 -0.76 -5.67 -0.84
CA GLY A 182 -1.54 -6.81 -0.39
C GLY A 182 -0.96 -7.57 0.80
N ALA A 183 0.34 -7.42 1.08
CA ALA A 183 1.00 -8.00 2.24
C ALA A 183 0.54 -7.36 3.57
N SER A 184 0.07 -6.11 3.57
CA SER A 184 -0.51 -5.47 4.75
C SER A 184 -1.41 -4.30 4.38
N LEU A 185 -2.70 -4.57 4.18
CA LEU A 185 -3.75 -3.56 4.02
C LEU A 185 -4.90 -3.85 4.98
N ALA A 186 -5.53 -2.79 5.49
CA ALA A 186 -6.72 -2.87 6.31
C ALA A 186 -7.73 -1.76 5.92
N PHE A 187 -9.02 -2.11 5.85
CA PHE A 187 -10.11 -1.20 5.46
C PHE A 187 -11.48 -1.75 5.89
N PRO A 188 -12.53 -0.90 6.04
CA PRO A 188 -13.89 -1.34 6.35
C PRO A 188 -14.53 -2.15 5.21
N VAL A 189 -15.40 -3.11 5.56
CA VAL A 189 -16.22 -3.86 4.59
C VAL A 189 -17.08 -2.93 3.75
N SER A 190 -17.72 -1.93 4.37
CA SER A 190 -18.54 -0.95 3.66
C SER A 190 -17.78 -0.21 2.57
N LEU A 191 -16.53 0.19 2.83
CA LEU A 191 -15.67 0.82 1.83
C LEU A 191 -15.29 -0.16 0.70
N TYR A 192 -14.95 -1.40 1.04
CA TYR A 192 -14.63 -2.46 0.07
C TYR A 192 -15.80 -2.73 -0.89
N ARG A 193 -17.01 -2.85 -0.34
CA ARG A 193 -18.23 -3.05 -1.15
C ARG A 193 -18.57 -1.83 -2.00
N ALA A 194 -18.40 -0.62 -1.45
CA ALA A 194 -18.71 0.62 -2.17
C ALA A 194 -17.89 0.81 -3.45
N VAL A 195 -16.65 0.28 -3.49
CA VAL A 195 -15.81 0.35 -4.70
C VAL A 195 -15.94 -0.87 -5.62
N GLY A 196 -16.82 -1.82 -5.31
CA GLY A 196 -17.06 -3.03 -6.12
C GLY A 196 -16.05 -4.16 -5.88
N GLY A 197 -15.30 -4.09 -4.77
CA GLY A 197 -14.31 -5.10 -4.39
C GLY A 197 -12.94 -4.91 -5.05
N LEU A 198 -12.04 -5.87 -4.82
CA LEU A 198 -10.68 -5.86 -5.38
C LEU A 198 -10.73 -6.12 -6.90
N PRO A 199 -10.13 -5.27 -7.76
CA PRO A 199 -9.96 -5.59 -9.17
C PRO A 199 -9.13 -6.88 -9.36
N PRO A 200 -9.60 -7.89 -10.10
CA PRO A 200 -8.87 -9.14 -10.26
C PRO A 200 -7.75 -8.98 -11.31
N LEU A 201 -6.69 -8.25 -10.96
CA LEU A 201 -5.54 -8.02 -11.80
C LEU A 201 -4.43 -9.03 -11.48
N PRO A 202 -3.64 -9.48 -12.46
CA PRO A 202 -2.53 -10.40 -12.20
C PRO A 202 -1.39 -9.80 -11.37
N CYS A 203 -1.28 -8.46 -11.35
CA CYS A 203 -0.33 -7.69 -10.54
C CYS A 203 -0.87 -6.27 -10.31
N GLY A 204 -0.57 -5.68 -9.14
CA GLY A 204 -0.99 -4.32 -8.78
C GLY A 204 -2.47 -4.19 -8.42
N GLU A 205 -3.13 -5.29 -8.11
CA GLU A 205 -4.54 -5.35 -7.67
C GLU A 205 -4.78 -4.58 -6.37
N ASP A 206 -3.79 -4.59 -5.48
CA ASP A 206 -3.77 -3.87 -4.21
C ASP A 206 -3.72 -2.34 -4.43
N ASN A 207 -2.79 -1.87 -5.25
CA ASN A 207 -2.70 -0.46 -5.63
C ASN A 207 -3.96 0.01 -6.37
N ALA A 208 -4.53 -0.83 -7.24
CA ALA A 208 -5.78 -0.54 -7.93
C ALA A 208 -6.95 -0.41 -6.95
N LEU A 209 -7.05 -1.30 -5.95
CA LEU A 209 -8.07 -1.21 -4.90
C LEU A 209 -7.92 0.08 -4.09
N VAL A 210 -6.72 0.39 -3.61
CA VAL A 210 -6.44 1.62 -2.87
C VAL A 210 -6.76 2.85 -3.70
N GLY A 211 -6.41 2.83 -4.99
CA GLY A 211 -6.76 3.89 -5.95
C GLY A 211 -8.27 4.13 -6.05
N LEU A 212 -9.07 3.07 -6.20
CA LEU A 212 -10.54 3.17 -6.24
C LEU A 212 -11.12 3.72 -4.93
N MET A 213 -10.60 3.29 -3.78
CA MET A 213 -11.04 3.81 -2.48
C MET A 213 -10.71 5.30 -2.32
N ARG A 214 -9.52 5.72 -2.75
CA ARG A 214 -9.11 7.14 -2.72
C ARG A 214 -9.87 7.99 -3.72
N ASP A 215 -10.28 7.44 -4.86
CA ASP A 215 -11.22 8.08 -5.79
C ASP A 215 -12.60 8.35 -5.15
N GLY A 216 -12.99 7.52 -4.21
CA GLY A 216 -14.13 7.72 -3.33
C GLY A 216 -13.86 8.67 -2.16
N GLY A 217 -12.64 9.18 -2.01
CA GLY A 217 -12.26 10.14 -0.99
C GLY A 217 -11.74 9.54 0.32
N ALA A 218 -11.43 8.25 0.35
CA ALA A 218 -10.92 7.57 1.54
C ALA A 218 -9.51 8.06 1.90
N ARG A 219 -9.26 8.24 3.21
CA ARG A 219 -7.96 8.62 3.78
C ARG A 219 -7.10 7.37 3.92
N LEU A 220 -5.92 7.39 3.29
CA LEU A 220 -4.90 6.36 3.44
C LEU A 220 -3.88 6.81 4.50
N ARG A 221 -3.59 5.94 5.46
CA ARG A 221 -2.54 6.14 6.47
C ARG A 221 -1.44 5.09 6.30
N HIS A 222 -0.22 5.55 6.13
CA HIS A 222 0.99 4.73 6.21
C HIS A 222 1.52 4.75 7.64
N CYS A 223 0.90 3.93 8.51
CA CYS A 223 1.16 3.96 9.94
C CYS A 223 2.52 3.33 10.28
N PRO A 224 3.45 4.06 10.92
CA PRO A 224 4.78 3.53 11.25
C PRO A 224 4.74 2.37 12.28
N GLU A 225 3.64 2.22 13.02
CA GLU A 225 3.45 1.13 13.97
C GLU A 225 2.95 -0.16 13.29
N VAL A 226 2.49 -0.08 12.04
CA VAL A 226 2.04 -1.24 11.27
C VAL A 226 3.16 -1.69 10.35
N SER A 227 3.67 -2.90 10.57
CA SER A 227 4.71 -3.49 9.73
C SER A 227 4.46 -4.97 9.52
N VAL A 228 5.03 -5.52 8.46
CA VAL A 228 4.97 -6.93 8.09
C VAL A 228 6.36 -7.37 7.62
N LEU A 229 6.80 -8.54 8.08
CA LEU A 229 8.02 -9.16 7.58
C LEU A 229 7.67 -9.94 6.31
N VAL A 230 8.36 -9.61 5.22
CA VAL A 230 8.15 -10.22 3.90
C VAL A 230 9.35 -11.04 3.47
N SER A 231 9.09 -12.11 2.72
CA SER A 231 10.15 -13.00 2.24
C SER A 231 11.07 -12.31 1.23
N ALA A 232 12.37 -12.56 1.34
CA ALA A 232 13.40 -12.12 0.41
C ALA A 232 13.56 -13.04 -0.82
N ARG A 233 12.68 -14.04 -0.99
CA ARG A 233 12.78 -15.00 -2.12
C ARG A 233 12.71 -14.29 -3.47
N ARG A 234 13.44 -14.85 -4.46
CA ARG A 234 13.49 -14.37 -5.84
C ARG A 234 12.64 -15.20 -6.82
N ASP A 235 12.21 -16.37 -6.38
CA ASP A 235 11.35 -17.31 -7.12
C ASP A 235 9.86 -16.98 -6.90
N GLY A 236 9.43 -15.81 -7.36
CA GLY A 236 8.05 -15.38 -7.25
C GLY A 236 7.15 -15.94 -8.35
N ARG A 237 5.86 -16.11 -8.01
CA ARG A 237 4.82 -16.58 -8.96
C ARG A 237 4.12 -15.45 -9.70
N VAL A 238 4.38 -14.20 -9.27
CA VAL A 238 3.77 -12.99 -9.83
C VAL A 238 4.86 -12.15 -10.50
N SER A 239 4.71 -11.89 -11.78
CA SER A 239 5.56 -10.93 -12.48
C SER A 239 5.25 -9.51 -11.96
N GLY A 240 6.28 -8.76 -11.56
CA GLY A 240 6.14 -7.40 -11.00
C GLY A 240 5.92 -7.33 -9.48
N GLY A 241 5.86 -8.47 -8.77
CA GLY A 241 5.78 -8.51 -7.31
C GLY A 241 7.14 -8.40 -6.61
N MET A 242 7.16 -8.58 -5.27
CA MET A 242 8.36 -8.46 -4.43
C MET A 242 9.52 -9.33 -4.92
N ALA A 243 9.27 -10.58 -5.36
CA ALA A 243 10.32 -11.44 -5.87
C ALA A 243 11.01 -10.88 -7.14
N THR A 244 10.25 -10.24 -8.04
CA THR A 244 10.80 -9.54 -9.21
C THR A 244 11.68 -8.36 -8.76
N GLU A 245 11.27 -7.64 -7.74
CA GLU A 245 12.05 -6.54 -7.19
C GLU A 245 13.33 -7.04 -6.50
N MET A 246 13.25 -8.14 -5.75
CA MET A 246 14.43 -8.76 -5.14
C MET A 246 15.44 -9.27 -6.19
N GLU A 247 14.94 -9.83 -7.30
CA GLU A 247 15.79 -10.21 -8.43
C GLU A 247 16.45 -9.00 -9.11
N ARG A 248 15.71 -7.90 -9.28
CA ARG A 248 16.25 -6.63 -9.79
C ARG A 248 17.35 -6.09 -8.87
N ARG A 249 17.17 -6.16 -7.55
CA ARG A 249 18.19 -5.76 -6.57
C ARG A 249 19.41 -6.67 -6.60
N ALA A 250 19.22 -7.97 -6.79
CA ALA A 250 20.34 -8.90 -6.93
C ALA A 250 21.19 -8.60 -8.17
N ARG A 251 20.57 -8.39 -9.34
CA ARG A 251 21.29 -8.00 -10.56
C ARG A 251 22.02 -6.67 -10.41
N ALA A 252 21.42 -5.71 -9.71
CA ALA A 252 22.07 -4.44 -9.45
C ALA A 252 23.26 -4.59 -8.47
N ALA A 253 23.18 -5.48 -7.50
CA ALA A 253 24.32 -5.83 -6.64
C ALA A 253 25.47 -6.49 -7.42
N ASP A 254 25.15 -7.15 -8.54
CA ASP A 254 26.11 -7.75 -9.49
C ASP A 254 26.61 -6.75 -10.56
N GLY A 255 26.23 -5.47 -10.47
CA GLY A 255 26.78 -4.38 -11.30
C GLY A 255 25.83 -3.82 -12.34
N GLU A 256 24.58 -4.27 -12.45
CA GLU A 256 23.57 -3.58 -13.27
C GLU A 256 23.16 -2.23 -12.65
N ALA A 257 22.81 -1.24 -13.49
CA ALA A 257 22.32 0.05 -12.98
C ALA A 257 20.95 -0.10 -12.31
N TYR A 258 20.81 0.43 -11.10
CA TYR A 258 19.52 0.50 -10.41
C TYR A 258 18.92 1.89 -10.61
N LEU A 259 18.07 2.02 -11.62
CA LEU A 259 17.50 3.28 -12.05
C LEU A 259 16.21 3.62 -11.26
N LEU A 260 16.10 4.87 -10.83
CA LEU A 260 14.95 5.41 -10.10
C LEU A 260 14.52 6.76 -10.70
N PRO A 261 13.26 7.18 -10.54
CA PRO A 261 12.80 8.49 -10.96
C PRO A 261 13.64 9.63 -10.36
N GLU A 262 13.92 10.65 -11.16
CA GLU A 262 14.68 11.83 -10.75
C GLU A 262 13.93 12.67 -9.70
N ALA A 263 14.66 13.40 -8.86
CA ALA A 263 14.11 14.28 -7.83
C ALA A 263 13.16 15.34 -8.41
N ALA A 264 13.49 15.90 -9.58
CA ALA A 264 12.67 16.88 -10.28
C ALA A 264 11.29 16.35 -10.69
N PHE A 265 11.20 15.07 -11.03
CA PHE A 265 9.91 14.42 -11.30
C PHE A 265 9.01 14.43 -10.06
N TRP A 266 9.57 14.08 -8.90
CA TRP A 266 8.81 14.06 -7.64
C TRP A 266 8.41 15.46 -7.21
N GLU A 267 9.30 16.45 -7.34
CA GLU A 267 8.98 17.85 -7.06
C GLU A 267 7.78 18.31 -7.90
N ALA A 268 7.83 18.09 -9.22
CA ALA A 268 6.77 18.49 -10.13
C ALA A 268 5.44 17.79 -9.79
N LEU A 269 5.48 16.49 -9.47
CA LEU A 269 4.31 15.70 -9.06
C LEU A 269 3.69 16.25 -7.77
N VAL A 270 4.50 16.49 -6.75
CA VAL A 270 4.02 16.99 -5.45
C VAL A 270 3.46 18.40 -5.57
N LEU A 271 4.13 19.29 -6.30
CA LEU A 271 3.65 20.66 -6.55
C LEU A 271 2.33 20.67 -7.33
N ARG A 272 2.17 19.79 -8.31
CA ARG A 272 0.91 19.61 -9.05
C ARG A 272 -0.21 19.18 -8.10
N ARG A 273 0.02 18.18 -7.25
CA ARG A 273 -0.96 17.72 -6.25
C ARG A 273 -1.32 18.81 -5.25
N ALA A 274 -0.35 19.60 -4.80
CA ALA A 274 -0.57 20.75 -3.94
C ALA A 274 -1.42 21.83 -4.65
N ALA A 275 -1.17 22.09 -5.94
CA ALA A 275 -1.96 23.03 -6.74
C ALA A 275 -3.42 22.55 -6.91
N LEU A 276 -3.63 21.26 -7.21
CA LEU A 276 -4.96 20.66 -7.25
C LEU A 276 -5.70 20.80 -5.90
N ARG A 277 -5.01 20.57 -4.79
CA ARG A 277 -5.58 20.75 -3.45
C ARG A 277 -6.05 22.17 -3.20
N ARG A 278 -5.27 23.15 -3.59
CA ARG A 278 -5.64 24.58 -3.52
C ARG A 278 -6.81 24.89 -4.45
N ALA A 279 -6.76 24.42 -5.70
CA ALA A 279 -7.83 24.64 -6.67
C ALA A 279 -9.20 24.13 -6.18
N PHE A 280 -9.23 22.97 -5.47
CA PHE A 280 -10.46 22.42 -4.91
C PHE A 280 -11.20 23.41 -3.98
N THR A 281 -10.48 24.27 -3.27
CA THR A 281 -11.07 25.22 -2.31
C THR A 281 -11.55 26.52 -2.96
N LEU A 282 -11.28 26.75 -4.25
CA LEU A 282 -11.65 27.95 -4.98
C LEU A 282 -13.10 27.91 -5.49
N PRO A 283 -13.74 29.08 -5.70
CA PRO A 283 -14.99 29.18 -6.45
C PRO A 283 -14.86 28.58 -7.85
N ASP A 284 -15.97 28.16 -8.46
CA ASP A 284 -15.96 27.37 -9.69
C ASP A 284 -15.17 27.99 -10.85
N ALA A 285 -15.36 29.30 -11.14
CA ALA A 285 -14.64 29.97 -12.21
C ALA A 285 -13.12 30.09 -11.96
N GLU A 286 -12.73 30.34 -10.71
CA GLU A 286 -11.31 30.41 -10.31
C GLU A 286 -10.70 29.02 -10.30
N ARG A 287 -11.46 28.00 -9.87
CA ARG A 287 -11.05 26.60 -9.92
C ARG A 287 -10.77 26.14 -11.35
N GLU A 288 -11.65 26.47 -12.29
CA GLU A 288 -11.46 26.12 -13.70
C GLU A 288 -10.18 26.73 -14.26
N ALA A 289 -9.93 28.01 -14.00
CA ALA A 289 -8.71 28.69 -14.41
C ALA A 289 -7.45 28.05 -13.79
N ALA A 290 -7.46 27.83 -12.48
CA ALA A 290 -6.33 27.21 -11.76
C ALA A 290 -6.06 25.76 -12.24
N CYS A 291 -7.10 25.00 -12.55
CA CYS A 291 -6.97 23.65 -13.10
C CYS A 291 -6.37 23.67 -14.51
N ALA A 292 -6.78 24.62 -15.35
CA ALA A 292 -6.24 24.75 -16.71
C ALA A 292 -4.72 25.05 -16.70
N GLU A 293 -4.22 25.86 -15.76
CA GLU A 293 -2.79 26.16 -15.59
C GLU A 293 -1.94 24.91 -15.30
N ILE A 294 -2.52 23.89 -14.68
CA ILE A 294 -1.83 22.64 -14.34
C ILE A 294 -2.17 21.47 -15.28
N GLY A 295 -2.77 21.78 -16.43
CA GLY A 295 -3.03 20.82 -17.50
C GLY A 295 -4.34 20.04 -17.36
N LEU A 296 -5.26 20.47 -16.50
CA LEU A 296 -6.60 19.90 -16.37
C LEU A 296 -7.63 20.82 -17.03
N GLY A 297 -7.98 20.56 -18.31
CA GLY A 297 -8.94 21.37 -19.06
C GLY A 297 -10.37 21.25 -18.53
N ALA A 298 -11.29 22.14 -19.00
CA ALA A 298 -12.68 22.19 -18.57
C ALA A 298 -13.42 20.85 -18.71
N GLY A 299 -13.21 20.11 -19.80
CA GLY A 299 -13.79 18.78 -20.02
C GLY A 299 -13.30 17.74 -19.02
N ASP A 300 -12.00 17.77 -18.66
CA ASP A 300 -11.43 16.89 -17.66
C ASP A 300 -11.96 17.23 -16.26
N LEU A 301 -12.04 18.52 -15.93
CA LEU A 301 -12.60 18.99 -14.66
C LEU A 301 -14.07 18.55 -14.53
N ALA A 302 -14.87 18.66 -15.59
CA ALA A 302 -16.23 18.17 -15.61
C ALA A 302 -16.28 16.64 -15.35
N ALA A 303 -15.38 15.86 -15.96
CA ALA A 303 -15.29 14.42 -15.74
C ALA A 303 -14.90 14.07 -14.29
N VAL A 304 -13.94 14.80 -13.70
CA VAL A 304 -13.55 14.64 -12.28
C VAL A 304 -14.73 14.85 -11.33
N LEU A 305 -15.62 15.80 -11.65
CA LEU A 305 -16.74 16.20 -10.81
C LEU A 305 -18.03 15.42 -11.10
N ALA A 306 -18.14 14.73 -12.24
CA ALA A 306 -19.38 14.15 -12.78
C ALA A 306 -20.09 13.16 -11.84
N THR A 307 -19.35 12.38 -11.07
CA THR A 307 -19.89 11.36 -10.13
C THR A 307 -20.02 11.86 -8.69
N GLY A 308 -20.00 13.18 -8.52
CA GLY A 308 -19.81 13.82 -7.21
C GLY A 308 -18.38 13.68 -6.72
N CYS A 309 -17.85 14.70 -6.06
CA CYS A 309 -16.51 14.71 -5.50
C CYS A 309 -16.62 14.97 -4.00
N PRO A 310 -16.58 13.93 -3.15
CA PRO A 310 -16.91 14.05 -1.73
C PRO A 310 -15.93 14.90 -0.95
N ASN A 311 -14.69 14.97 -1.39
CA ASN A 311 -13.65 15.76 -0.71
C ASN A 311 -12.41 15.99 -1.60
N VAL A 312 -11.44 16.70 -1.06
CA VAL A 312 -10.19 17.04 -1.75
C VAL A 312 -9.35 15.82 -2.14
N ILE A 313 -9.45 14.71 -1.42
CA ILE A 313 -8.70 13.47 -1.75
C ILE A 313 -9.21 12.93 -3.08
N ALA A 314 -10.54 12.72 -3.19
CA ALA A 314 -11.16 12.27 -4.44
C ALA A 314 -10.83 13.19 -5.61
N PHE A 315 -10.87 14.50 -5.39
CA PHE A 315 -10.55 15.47 -6.43
C PHE A 315 -9.12 15.32 -6.94
N VAL A 316 -8.14 15.31 -6.02
CA VAL A 316 -6.72 15.20 -6.36
C VAL A 316 -6.41 13.87 -7.04
N GLU A 317 -6.92 12.74 -6.53
CA GLU A 317 -6.67 11.42 -7.11
C GLU A 317 -7.19 11.30 -8.55
N ARG A 318 -8.44 11.71 -8.77
CA ARG A 318 -9.09 11.68 -10.10
C ARG A 318 -8.40 12.60 -11.08
N ALA A 319 -8.11 13.86 -10.67
CA ALA A 319 -7.46 14.86 -11.51
C ALA A 319 -6.03 14.46 -11.86
N ASP A 320 -5.23 14.06 -10.88
CA ASP A 320 -3.83 13.67 -11.06
C ASP A 320 -3.70 12.44 -11.98
N ARG A 321 -4.63 11.48 -11.89
CA ARG A 321 -4.71 10.33 -12.79
C ARG A 321 -4.97 10.75 -14.24
N LEU A 322 -5.92 11.64 -14.49
CA LEU A 322 -6.21 12.13 -15.85
C LEU A 322 -5.00 12.88 -16.45
N ILE A 323 -4.35 13.72 -15.66
CA ILE A 323 -3.12 14.39 -16.09
C ILE A 323 -2.01 13.35 -16.36
N GLY A 324 -1.87 12.37 -15.47
CA GLY A 324 -0.87 11.30 -15.55
C GLY A 324 -0.95 10.48 -16.83
N THR A 325 -2.16 10.26 -17.39
CA THR A 325 -2.32 9.53 -18.67
C THR A 325 -1.68 10.24 -19.87
N ARG A 326 -1.40 11.51 -19.75
CA ARG A 326 -0.80 12.37 -20.80
C ARG A 326 0.64 12.77 -20.48
N THR A 327 1.12 12.43 -19.28
CA THR A 327 2.48 12.76 -18.84
C THR A 327 3.45 11.70 -19.37
N PRO A 328 4.60 12.09 -19.93
CA PRO A 328 5.63 11.12 -20.30
C PRO A 328 6.09 10.28 -19.09
N PRO A 329 6.67 9.10 -19.34
CA PRO A 329 7.30 8.32 -18.27
C PRO A 329 8.32 9.17 -17.48
N ALA A 330 8.43 8.92 -16.19
CA ALA A 330 9.37 9.61 -15.34
C ALA A 330 10.81 9.48 -15.86
N PRO A 331 11.57 10.57 -16.03
CA PRO A 331 13.00 10.50 -16.24
C PRO A 331 13.65 9.74 -15.08
N VAL A 332 14.64 8.90 -15.40
CA VAL A 332 15.30 8.04 -14.41
C VAL A 332 16.80 8.30 -14.41
N CYS A 333 17.41 8.15 -13.24
CA CYS A 333 18.86 8.20 -13.05
C CYS A 333 19.32 7.09 -12.09
N ASP A 334 20.63 6.93 -11.98
CA ASP A 334 21.21 5.99 -11.01
C ASP A 334 20.84 6.38 -9.57
N ILE A 335 20.72 5.36 -8.71
CA ILE A 335 20.28 5.52 -7.32
C ILE A 335 21.14 6.50 -6.52
N ASP A 336 22.47 6.56 -6.74
CA ASP A 336 23.34 7.47 -6.00
C ASP A 336 23.05 8.92 -6.38
N LYS A 337 22.91 9.19 -7.69
CA LYS A 337 22.50 10.50 -8.17
C LYS A 337 21.12 10.88 -7.67
N ALA A 338 20.15 9.95 -7.69
CA ALA A 338 18.80 10.20 -7.19
C ALA A 338 18.79 10.58 -5.70
N LEU A 339 19.60 9.92 -4.89
CA LEU A 339 19.76 10.22 -3.45
C LEU A 339 20.35 11.60 -3.21
N GLU A 340 21.42 11.94 -3.95
CA GLU A 340 22.09 13.25 -3.85
C GLU A 340 21.15 14.40 -4.27
N ASP A 341 20.45 14.23 -5.39
CA ASP A 341 19.52 15.23 -5.92
C ASP A 341 18.34 15.45 -4.95
N LEU A 342 17.75 14.38 -4.38
CA LEU A 342 16.68 14.47 -3.38
C LEU A 342 17.13 15.19 -2.11
N ALA A 343 18.33 14.90 -1.60
CA ALA A 343 18.87 15.55 -0.42
C ALA A 343 19.13 17.04 -0.67
N SER A 344 19.69 17.37 -1.83
CA SER A 344 19.98 18.75 -2.24
C SER A 344 18.72 19.58 -2.40
N LEU A 345 17.70 19.03 -3.06
CA LEU A 345 16.40 19.67 -3.26
C LEU A 345 15.68 19.92 -1.94
N ALA A 346 15.62 18.93 -1.06
CA ALA A 346 15.01 19.07 0.28
C ALA A 346 15.69 20.19 1.08
N ALA A 347 17.03 20.23 1.08
CA ALA A 347 17.79 21.28 1.77
C ALA A 347 17.55 22.68 1.18
N GLU A 348 17.37 22.79 -0.11
CA GLU A 348 17.04 24.06 -0.77
C GLU A 348 15.65 24.57 -0.35
N ILE A 349 14.63 23.70 -0.39
CA ILE A 349 13.26 24.03 0.03
C ILE A 349 13.25 24.50 1.49
N GLU A 350 13.94 23.78 2.39
CA GLU A 350 14.03 24.17 3.80
C GLU A 350 14.69 25.52 4.02
N ARG A 351 15.72 25.85 3.22
CA ARG A 351 16.38 27.18 3.29
C ARG A 351 15.43 28.30 2.85
N ARG A 352 14.67 28.08 1.75
CA ARG A 352 13.67 29.04 1.26
C ARG A 352 12.58 29.30 2.30
N ASP A 353 12.07 28.24 2.92
CA ASP A 353 11.05 28.31 3.97
C ASP A 353 11.53 29.12 5.20
N LYS A 354 12.76 28.84 5.67
CA LYS A 354 13.36 29.58 6.80
C LYS A 354 13.55 31.06 6.48
N ALA A 355 13.96 31.40 5.26
CA ALA A 355 14.13 32.78 4.81
C ALA A 355 12.78 33.53 4.77
N THR A 356 11.73 32.91 4.25
CA THR A 356 10.37 33.47 4.18
C THR A 356 9.81 33.72 5.59
N LYS A 357 9.94 32.77 6.51
CA LYS A 357 9.49 32.91 7.90
C LYS A 357 10.26 34.00 8.65
N LYS A 358 11.56 34.16 8.37
CA LYS A 358 12.38 35.25 8.95
C LYS A 358 11.97 36.62 8.44
N SER A 359 11.66 36.76 7.14
CA SER A 359 11.16 38.01 6.53
C SER A 359 9.80 38.39 7.09
N ALA A 360 8.86 37.44 7.20
CA ALA A 360 7.54 37.68 7.77
C ALA A 360 7.60 38.16 9.23
N ARG A 361 8.50 37.58 10.05
CA ARG A 361 8.71 37.99 11.46
C ARG A 361 9.38 39.39 11.61
N LYS A 362 10.05 39.88 10.58
CA LYS A 362 10.63 41.24 10.60
C LYS A 362 9.64 42.30 10.11
N ALA A 363 8.59 41.90 9.41
CA ALA A 363 7.57 42.80 8.85
C ALA A 363 6.33 42.92 9.80
N ALA A 364 6.18 42.01 10.76
CA ALA A 364 5.19 42.09 11.87
C ALA A 364 5.81 42.75 13.11
#